data_c0302f370a4fc2fe53e5c3eb2a27e237
#
_entry.id   c0302f370a4fc2fe53e5c3eb2a27e237
#
_cell.length_a   1.000
_cell.length_b   1.000
_cell.length_c   1.000
_cell.angle_alpha   90.00
_cell.angle_beta   90.00
_cell.angle_gamma   90.00
#
_symmetry.space_group_name_H-M   'P 1'
#
loop_
_entity.id
_entity.type
_entity.pdbx_description
1 polymer ?
#
loop_
_entity_poly.entity_id
_entity_poly.type
_entity_poly.pdbx_seq_one_letter_code
_entity_poly.pdbx_strand_id
1 'polypeptide(L)'
;MIIQDITDFLENRYPLSLQESYDNCGLTYGHKKTELTGILLSLDVTEKIIQEAIAKNCNLIISHHPVIFKGLKKINGDNMSERVIESCIRHEIALYAIHTNLDNHKEGVNKRIADKIGLKGTHILAPKKGTLVKLIVFVPEEATAKLRNALFEAGAGSVGNYTECSFQSTGQGTYRPNEDAKPSKGKINHTSTEDEIKVEFLVPLDRIGGVLGAMKMNHPYEEVAHDIIPLMNDQQDMGAGMIGELEKPIPTEMFLRKLKETFEVGVIKHTTLVHKEIKSVAVCGGTGSFLIEQAKRKNADIFISSDIKYHEFFDANEELIIIDIGHYESEQFTINLIYENLKEKFSNFALHLTEVNTNPVKYI
;
A
#
# COMPACT_ATOMS: atom_id res chain seq x y z
N MET A 1 -17.14 -14.23 -13.42
CA MET A 1 -16.08 -13.44 -12.77
C MET A 1 -14.76 -14.15 -12.97
N ILE A 2 -13.71 -13.43 -13.27
CA ILE A 2 -12.36 -13.98 -13.49
C ILE A 2 -11.41 -13.43 -12.40
N ILE A 3 -10.25 -14.06 -12.26
CA ILE A 3 -9.23 -13.63 -11.26
C ILE A 3 -8.85 -12.16 -11.45
N GLN A 4 -8.82 -11.67 -12.69
CA GLN A 4 -8.51 -10.27 -12.99
C GLN A 4 -9.45 -9.28 -12.30
N ASP A 5 -10.74 -9.58 -12.19
CA ASP A 5 -11.71 -8.68 -11.55
C ASP A 5 -11.33 -8.41 -10.07
N ILE A 6 -10.78 -9.43 -9.40
CA ILE A 6 -10.31 -9.33 -8.01
C ILE A 6 -8.95 -8.62 -7.92
N THR A 7 -8.01 -9.01 -8.79
CA THR A 7 -6.67 -8.39 -8.76
C THR A 7 -6.73 -6.91 -9.10
N ASP A 8 -7.51 -6.51 -10.11
CA ASP A 8 -7.69 -5.12 -10.50
C ASP A 8 -8.35 -4.30 -9.37
N PHE A 9 -9.32 -4.88 -8.66
CA PHE A 9 -9.92 -4.22 -7.49
C PHE A 9 -8.89 -3.99 -6.38
N LEU A 10 -8.10 -5.01 -6.03
CA LEU A 10 -7.09 -4.91 -4.98
C LEU A 10 -5.94 -3.97 -5.40
N GLU A 11 -5.47 -4.06 -6.64
CA GLU A 11 -4.38 -3.22 -7.17
C GLU A 11 -4.80 -1.75 -7.32
N ASN A 12 -6.08 -1.46 -7.59
CA ASN A 12 -6.61 -0.10 -7.59
C ASN A 12 -6.70 0.48 -6.18
N ARG A 13 -7.06 -0.33 -5.17
CA ARG A 13 -7.18 0.11 -3.78
C ARG A 13 -5.82 0.16 -3.07
N TYR A 14 -4.98 -0.84 -3.30
CA TYR A 14 -3.65 -1.01 -2.71
C TYR A 14 -2.61 -1.21 -3.81
N PRO A 15 -2.17 -0.14 -4.49
CA PRO A 15 -1.31 -0.21 -5.66
C PRO A 15 -0.02 -1.01 -5.40
N LEU A 16 0.37 -1.86 -6.36
CA LEU A 16 1.61 -2.65 -6.26
C LEU A 16 2.87 -1.77 -6.21
N SER A 17 2.80 -0.54 -6.70
CA SER A 17 3.89 0.44 -6.59
C SER A 17 4.24 0.84 -5.16
N LEU A 18 3.37 0.54 -4.19
CA LEU A 18 3.60 0.78 -2.77
C LEU A 18 4.48 -0.29 -2.10
N GLN A 19 4.66 -1.44 -2.76
CA GLN A 19 5.52 -2.49 -2.21
C GLN A 19 6.95 -2.02 -2.02
N GLU A 20 7.65 -2.66 -1.10
CA GLU A 20 9.08 -2.46 -0.94
C GLU A 20 9.86 -3.13 -2.08
N SER A 21 11.03 -2.60 -2.41
CA SER A 21 11.82 -3.04 -3.58
C SER A 21 12.28 -4.50 -3.53
N TYR A 22 12.29 -5.10 -2.35
CA TYR A 22 12.64 -6.50 -2.11
C TYR A 22 11.46 -7.45 -2.14
N ASP A 23 10.23 -6.91 -2.22
CA ASP A 23 8.99 -7.67 -2.06
C ASP A 23 8.44 -8.22 -3.39
N ASN A 24 7.43 -9.10 -3.30
CA ASN A 24 6.81 -9.76 -4.44
C ASN A 24 5.29 -9.82 -4.28
N CYS A 25 4.65 -8.66 -4.29
CA CYS A 25 3.18 -8.53 -4.25
C CYS A 25 2.53 -8.79 -5.61
N GLY A 26 1.23 -9.06 -5.59
CA GLY A 26 0.41 -9.28 -6.77
C GLY A 26 0.16 -10.76 -7.08
N LEU A 27 -0.25 -11.06 -8.30
CA LEU A 27 -0.49 -12.43 -8.75
C LEU A 27 0.86 -13.13 -8.97
N THR A 28 1.29 -13.94 -7.98
CA THR A 28 2.59 -14.62 -7.99
C THR A 28 2.56 -15.96 -8.72
N TYR A 29 1.37 -16.57 -8.85
CA TYR A 29 1.12 -17.77 -9.64
C TYR A 29 -0.33 -17.79 -10.15
N GLY A 30 -0.54 -18.30 -11.38
CA GLY A 30 -1.85 -18.45 -12.02
C GLY A 30 -2.08 -17.48 -13.18
N HIS A 31 -3.29 -17.49 -13.72
CA HIS A 31 -3.63 -16.68 -14.90
C HIS A 31 -4.80 -15.75 -14.59
N LYS A 32 -4.65 -14.45 -14.91
CA LYS A 32 -5.66 -13.41 -14.67
C LYS A 32 -7.02 -13.72 -15.32
N LYS A 33 -7.03 -14.43 -16.47
CA LYS A 33 -8.26 -14.77 -17.23
C LYS A 33 -8.96 -16.04 -16.74
N THR A 34 -8.44 -16.74 -15.74
CA THR A 34 -9.09 -17.95 -15.19
C THR A 34 -10.42 -17.59 -14.54
N GLU A 35 -11.45 -18.38 -14.81
CA GLU A 35 -12.74 -18.24 -14.15
C GLU A 35 -12.61 -18.56 -12.67
N LEU A 36 -13.17 -17.69 -11.84
CA LEU A 36 -13.05 -17.76 -10.38
C LEU A 36 -14.18 -18.61 -9.80
N THR A 37 -13.81 -19.64 -8.99
CA THR A 37 -14.76 -20.52 -8.30
C THR A 37 -14.98 -20.11 -6.86
N GLY A 38 -13.93 -19.71 -6.15
CA GLY A 38 -13.95 -19.26 -4.77
C GLY A 38 -12.61 -18.64 -4.36
N ILE A 39 -12.61 -17.87 -3.28
CA ILE A 39 -11.44 -17.20 -2.73
C ILE A 39 -11.23 -17.67 -1.30
N LEU A 40 -10.01 -18.09 -0.96
CA LEU A 40 -9.58 -18.34 0.41
C LEU A 40 -8.58 -17.26 0.84
N LEU A 41 -8.81 -16.66 2.00
CA LEU A 41 -7.94 -15.64 2.60
C LEU A 41 -7.13 -16.23 3.73
N SER A 42 -5.82 -16.02 3.73
CA SER A 42 -4.92 -16.48 4.79
C SER A 42 -3.79 -15.48 5.04
N LEU A 43 -3.15 -15.52 6.20
CA LEU A 43 -1.95 -14.72 6.45
C LEU A 43 -0.77 -15.32 5.68
N ASP A 44 -0.52 -16.60 5.87
CA ASP A 44 0.50 -17.39 5.18
C ASP A 44 -0.13 -18.47 4.32
N VAL A 45 0.59 -18.99 3.34
CA VAL A 45 0.17 -20.15 2.55
C VAL A 45 1.03 -21.38 2.89
N THR A 46 0.40 -22.36 3.49
CA THR A 46 1.00 -23.66 3.82
C THR A 46 0.30 -24.79 3.05
N GLU A 47 0.85 -26.00 3.11
CA GLU A 47 0.21 -27.19 2.49
C GLU A 47 -1.22 -27.42 3.03
N LYS A 48 -1.47 -27.08 4.32
CA LYS A 48 -2.81 -27.18 4.93
C LYS A 48 -3.80 -26.15 4.33
N ILE A 49 -3.33 -24.95 4.02
CA ILE A 49 -4.13 -23.92 3.35
C ILE A 49 -4.53 -24.36 1.94
N ILE A 50 -3.62 -25.02 1.20
CA ILE A 50 -3.96 -25.58 -0.12
C ILE A 50 -5.05 -26.67 0.02
N GLN A 51 -4.94 -27.55 1.00
CA GLN A 51 -5.96 -28.58 1.25
C GLN A 51 -7.32 -27.96 1.61
N GLU A 52 -7.33 -26.90 2.42
CA GLU A 52 -8.54 -26.15 2.74
C GLU A 52 -9.15 -25.49 1.50
N ALA A 53 -8.32 -24.88 0.64
CA ALA A 53 -8.78 -24.28 -0.62
C ALA A 53 -9.45 -25.31 -1.54
N ILE A 54 -8.84 -26.50 -1.68
CA ILE A 54 -9.41 -27.62 -2.45
C ILE A 54 -10.77 -28.03 -1.84
N ALA A 55 -10.82 -28.22 -0.52
CA ALA A 55 -12.04 -28.66 0.16
C ALA A 55 -13.20 -27.64 0.05
N LYS A 56 -12.87 -26.35 0.00
CA LYS A 56 -13.82 -25.25 -0.15
C LYS A 56 -14.07 -24.84 -1.62
N ASN A 57 -13.52 -25.58 -2.59
CA ASN A 57 -13.60 -25.30 -4.03
C ASN A 57 -13.13 -23.85 -4.38
N CYS A 58 -12.05 -23.41 -3.74
CA CYS A 58 -11.42 -22.13 -3.98
C CYS A 58 -10.24 -22.30 -4.94
N ASN A 59 -10.23 -21.58 -6.07
CA ASN A 59 -9.13 -21.57 -7.02
C ASN A 59 -8.27 -20.31 -7.00
N LEU A 60 -8.51 -19.43 -6.02
CA LEU A 60 -7.67 -18.28 -5.70
C LEU A 60 -7.40 -18.24 -4.19
N ILE A 61 -6.13 -18.21 -3.82
CA ILE A 61 -5.71 -17.89 -2.45
C ILE A 61 -5.14 -16.48 -2.46
N ILE A 62 -5.67 -15.62 -1.60
CA ILE A 62 -5.11 -14.31 -1.33
C ILE A 62 -4.44 -14.36 0.04
N SER A 63 -3.13 -14.16 0.07
CA SER A 63 -2.36 -14.16 1.31
C SER A 63 -1.73 -12.80 1.58
N HIS A 64 -1.46 -12.53 2.86
CA HIS A 64 -0.63 -11.40 3.21
C HIS A 64 0.82 -11.67 2.79
N HIS A 65 1.42 -12.73 3.29
CA HIS A 65 2.80 -13.09 2.95
C HIS A 65 2.90 -13.81 1.60
N PRO A 66 3.86 -13.40 0.73
CA PRO A 66 4.10 -14.09 -0.54
C PRO A 66 4.80 -15.44 -0.30
N VAL A 67 4.31 -16.50 -0.95
CA VAL A 67 4.99 -17.82 -0.95
C VAL A 67 6.33 -17.75 -1.68
N ILE A 68 6.37 -16.98 -2.77
CA ILE A 68 7.56 -16.74 -3.57
C ILE A 68 8.10 -15.37 -3.20
N PHE A 69 8.88 -15.31 -2.13
CA PHE A 69 9.55 -14.07 -1.70
C PHE A 69 10.83 -13.81 -2.51
N LYS A 70 11.61 -14.87 -2.76
CA LYS A 70 12.77 -14.84 -3.66
C LYS A 70 12.49 -15.75 -4.84
N GLY A 71 12.96 -15.37 -6.04
CA GLY A 71 12.76 -16.15 -7.24
C GLY A 71 13.17 -17.62 -7.07
N LEU A 72 12.30 -18.54 -7.47
CA LEU A 72 12.55 -19.98 -7.43
C LEU A 72 13.46 -20.38 -8.59
N LYS A 73 14.54 -21.11 -8.30
CA LYS A 73 15.45 -21.67 -9.32
C LYS A 73 15.06 -23.10 -9.72
N LYS A 74 14.30 -23.79 -8.88
CA LYS A 74 13.82 -25.17 -9.07
C LYS A 74 12.54 -25.38 -8.27
N ILE A 75 11.76 -26.37 -8.67
CA ILE A 75 10.58 -26.85 -7.93
C ILE A 75 10.72 -28.38 -7.90
N ASN A 76 11.26 -28.91 -6.81
CA ASN A 76 11.50 -30.34 -6.61
C ASN A 76 11.01 -30.83 -5.22
N GLY A 77 10.30 -29.96 -4.47
CA GLY A 77 9.69 -30.30 -3.21
C GLY A 77 10.63 -30.28 -1.99
N ASP A 78 11.86 -29.77 -2.13
CA ASP A 78 12.85 -29.76 -1.05
C ASP A 78 12.44 -28.89 0.15
N ASN A 79 11.66 -27.85 -0.09
CA ASN A 79 11.18 -26.94 0.96
C ASN A 79 9.68 -26.68 0.85
N MET A 80 9.11 -26.02 1.85
CA MET A 80 7.68 -25.73 1.93
C MET A 80 7.17 -24.92 0.73
N SER A 81 7.87 -23.87 0.33
CA SER A 81 7.43 -23.02 -0.79
C SER A 81 7.37 -23.82 -2.10
N GLU A 82 8.34 -24.69 -2.36
CA GLU A 82 8.34 -25.54 -3.55
C GLU A 82 7.15 -26.53 -3.54
N ARG A 83 6.87 -27.19 -2.38
CA ARG A 83 5.72 -28.11 -2.26
C ARG A 83 4.38 -27.40 -2.39
N VAL A 84 4.25 -26.21 -1.84
CA VAL A 84 3.05 -25.37 -2.00
C VAL A 84 2.86 -25.00 -3.47
N ILE A 85 3.90 -24.53 -4.16
CA ILE A 85 3.80 -24.17 -5.60
C ILE A 85 3.49 -25.39 -6.46
N GLU A 86 4.15 -26.54 -6.21
CA GLU A 86 3.85 -27.79 -6.91
C GLU A 86 2.37 -28.18 -6.73
N SER A 87 1.85 -28.07 -5.51
CA SER A 87 0.44 -28.34 -5.22
C SER A 87 -0.50 -27.35 -5.90
N CYS A 88 -0.17 -26.06 -5.92
CA CYS A 88 -0.93 -25.03 -6.65
C CYS A 88 -0.99 -25.32 -8.16
N ILE A 89 0.14 -25.72 -8.76
CA ILE A 89 0.19 -26.12 -10.18
C ILE A 89 -0.72 -27.32 -10.44
N ARG A 90 -0.64 -28.33 -9.59
CA ARG A 90 -1.39 -29.60 -9.73
C ARG A 90 -2.90 -29.40 -9.61
N HIS A 91 -3.33 -28.46 -8.78
CA HIS A 91 -4.75 -28.19 -8.48
C HIS A 91 -5.29 -26.90 -9.12
N GLU A 92 -4.50 -26.25 -9.99
CA GLU A 92 -4.86 -25.00 -10.70
C GLU A 92 -5.31 -23.87 -9.75
N ILE A 93 -4.67 -23.76 -8.56
CA ILE A 93 -4.96 -22.74 -7.55
C ILE A 93 -4.02 -21.56 -7.74
N ALA A 94 -4.56 -20.41 -8.07
CA ALA A 94 -3.80 -19.16 -8.22
C ALA A 94 -3.41 -18.59 -6.85
N LEU A 95 -2.25 -17.91 -6.77
CA LEU A 95 -1.74 -17.26 -5.58
C LEU A 95 -1.59 -15.75 -5.82
N TYR A 96 -2.20 -14.97 -4.96
CA TYR A 96 -2.08 -13.51 -4.93
C TYR A 96 -1.55 -13.09 -3.56
N ALA A 97 -0.47 -12.30 -3.54
CA ALA A 97 0.09 -11.73 -2.31
C ALA A 97 -0.24 -10.25 -2.20
N ILE A 98 -0.67 -9.82 -1.01
CA ILE A 98 -0.91 -8.42 -0.67
C ILE A 98 -0.18 -8.12 0.64
N HIS A 99 1.09 -7.71 0.52
CA HIS A 99 2.07 -7.64 1.60
C HIS A 99 2.46 -6.18 1.88
N THR A 100 3.70 -5.79 1.59
CA THR A 100 4.16 -4.44 1.94
C THR A 100 3.43 -3.32 1.22
N ASN A 101 2.76 -3.58 0.10
CA ASN A 101 1.86 -2.61 -0.51
C ASN A 101 0.63 -2.31 0.37
N LEU A 102 0.16 -3.28 1.15
CA LEU A 102 -0.90 -3.09 2.14
C LEU A 102 -0.35 -2.45 3.42
N ASP A 103 0.87 -2.83 3.86
CA ASP A 103 1.52 -2.25 5.05
C ASP A 103 1.75 -0.76 4.89
N ASN A 104 2.17 -0.34 3.68
CA ASN A 104 2.48 1.04 3.36
C ASN A 104 1.26 1.91 3.05
N HIS A 105 0.05 1.34 3.04
CA HIS A 105 -1.17 2.08 2.75
C HIS A 105 -1.81 2.61 4.05
N LYS A 106 -2.29 3.88 4.04
CA LYS A 106 -2.90 4.51 5.24
C LYS A 106 -4.09 3.75 5.81
N GLU A 107 -4.85 3.01 4.97
CA GLU A 107 -5.99 2.18 5.37
C GLU A 107 -5.61 0.69 5.40
N GLY A 108 -4.33 0.38 5.54
CA GLY A 108 -3.79 -0.98 5.52
C GLY A 108 -3.62 -1.60 6.92
N VAL A 109 -2.61 -2.48 7.04
CA VAL A 109 -2.34 -3.26 8.24
C VAL A 109 -2.17 -2.39 9.48
N ASN A 110 -1.35 -1.34 9.39
CA ASN A 110 -1.06 -0.45 10.52
C ASN A 110 -2.30 0.30 11.02
N LYS A 111 -3.20 0.68 10.10
CA LYS A 111 -4.50 1.26 10.48
C LYS A 111 -5.36 0.26 11.23
N ARG A 112 -5.40 -1.00 10.76
CA ARG A 112 -6.15 -2.06 11.44
C ARG A 112 -5.65 -2.30 12.86
N ILE A 113 -4.33 -2.30 13.06
CA ILE A 113 -3.71 -2.38 14.40
C ILE A 113 -4.12 -1.18 15.26
N ALA A 114 -3.97 0.04 14.72
CA ALA A 114 -4.32 1.27 15.43
C ALA A 114 -5.80 1.31 15.86
N ASP A 115 -6.71 0.85 14.99
CA ASP A 115 -8.15 0.78 15.28
C ASP A 115 -8.46 -0.25 16.37
N LYS A 116 -7.80 -1.40 16.35
CA LYS A 116 -7.93 -2.44 17.39
C LYS A 116 -7.49 -1.93 18.76
N ILE A 117 -6.45 -1.11 18.82
CA ILE A 117 -5.98 -0.46 20.06
C ILE A 117 -6.96 0.66 20.49
N GLY A 118 -7.66 1.27 19.51
CA GLY A 118 -8.58 2.39 19.73
C GLY A 118 -7.92 3.75 19.61
N LEU A 119 -6.86 3.87 18.80
CA LEU A 119 -6.16 5.13 18.56
C LEU A 119 -7.00 6.11 17.76
N LYS A 120 -6.86 7.41 18.04
CA LYS A 120 -7.47 8.54 17.36
C LYS A 120 -6.42 9.43 16.72
N GLY A 121 -6.82 10.24 15.72
CA GLY A 121 -5.91 11.15 15.02
C GLY A 121 -4.73 10.45 14.36
N THR A 122 -4.96 9.23 13.87
CA THR A 122 -3.91 8.38 13.31
C THR A 122 -3.34 8.96 12.01
N HIS A 123 -2.03 8.87 11.84
CA HIS A 123 -1.30 9.21 10.62
C HIS A 123 -0.08 8.32 10.45
N ILE A 124 0.45 8.26 9.23
CA ILE A 124 1.65 7.47 8.90
C ILE A 124 2.83 7.92 9.76
N LEU A 125 3.52 6.97 10.37
CA LEU A 125 4.68 7.23 11.23
C LEU A 125 5.89 7.70 10.41
N ALA A 126 6.19 7.01 9.33
CA ALA A 126 7.26 7.35 8.38
C ALA A 126 6.70 7.48 6.96
N PRO A 127 6.24 8.69 6.55
CA PRO A 127 5.74 8.92 5.19
C PRO A 127 6.78 8.61 4.11
N LYS A 128 6.33 8.04 3.00
CA LYS A 128 7.21 7.67 1.87
C LYS A 128 7.63 8.91 1.09
N LYS A 129 8.92 8.99 0.78
CA LYS A 129 9.52 10.10 0.01
C LYS A 129 9.71 9.72 -1.45
N GLY A 130 9.79 10.74 -2.33
CA GLY A 130 10.09 10.52 -3.75
C GLY A 130 8.99 9.82 -4.55
N THR A 131 7.77 9.82 -4.02
CA THR A 131 6.59 9.19 -4.63
C THR A 131 5.62 10.22 -5.26
N LEU A 132 5.98 11.49 -5.24
CA LEU A 132 5.20 12.58 -5.81
C LEU A 132 5.97 13.28 -6.91
N VAL A 133 5.25 13.67 -7.96
CA VAL A 133 5.77 14.51 -9.02
C VAL A 133 4.85 15.70 -9.26
N LYS A 134 5.41 16.79 -9.78
CA LYS A 134 4.64 17.89 -10.35
C LYS A 134 4.60 17.69 -11.87
N LEU A 135 3.40 17.50 -12.41
CA LEU A 135 3.15 17.54 -13.83
C LEU A 135 2.80 18.98 -14.22
N ILE A 136 3.53 19.54 -15.16
CA ILE A 136 3.28 20.82 -15.78
C ILE A 136 2.86 20.57 -17.22
N VAL A 137 1.77 21.19 -17.66
CA VAL A 137 1.26 21.07 -19.05
C VAL A 137 0.96 22.47 -19.57
N PHE A 138 1.32 22.72 -20.82
CA PHE A 138 1.02 23.96 -21.53
C PHE A 138 -0.11 23.70 -22.52
N VAL A 139 -1.22 24.42 -22.41
CA VAL A 139 -2.46 24.12 -23.14
C VAL A 139 -3.18 25.41 -23.56
N PRO A 140 -3.78 25.46 -24.76
CA PRO A 140 -4.63 26.59 -25.14
C PRO A 140 -5.79 26.79 -24.18
N GLU A 141 -6.18 28.05 -23.94
CA GLU A 141 -7.19 28.43 -22.94
C GLU A 141 -8.51 27.66 -23.15
N GLU A 142 -8.96 27.54 -24.39
CA GLU A 142 -10.20 26.84 -24.75
C GLU A 142 -10.22 25.34 -24.42
N ALA A 143 -9.05 24.69 -24.31
CA ALA A 143 -8.92 23.26 -24.00
C ALA A 143 -8.61 23.00 -22.51
N THR A 144 -8.26 24.03 -21.74
CA THR A 144 -7.78 23.90 -20.36
C THR A 144 -8.76 23.15 -19.45
N ALA A 145 -10.05 23.53 -19.47
CA ALA A 145 -11.05 22.93 -18.57
C ALA A 145 -11.25 21.44 -18.87
N LYS A 146 -11.33 21.06 -20.15
CA LYS A 146 -11.47 19.67 -20.56
C LYS A 146 -10.26 18.82 -20.14
N LEU A 147 -9.05 19.32 -20.42
CA LEU A 147 -7.80 18.64 -20.07
C LEU A 147 -7.71 18.47 -18.56
N ARG A 148 -7.93 19.52 -17.78
CA ARG A 148 -7.85 19.50 -16.32
C ARG A 148 -8.77 18.42 -15.72
N ASN A 149 -10.03 18.36 -16.17
CA ASN A 149 -10.98 17.35 -15.67
C ASN A 149 -10.52 15.93 -16.00
N ALA A 150 -10.04 15.68 -17.23
CA ALA A 150 -9.51 14.36 -17.60
C ALA A 150 -8.29 13.95 -16.76
N LEU A 151 -7.42 14.90 -16.38
CA LEU A 151 -6.27 14.62 -15.53
C LEU A 151 -6.70 14.35 -14.07
N PHE A 152 -7.73 15.03 -13.55
CA PHE A 152 -8.29 14.74 -12.24
C PHE A 152 -8.91 13.33 -12.20
N GLU A 153 -9.69 12.96 -13.19
CA GLU A 153 -10.26 11.61 -13.33
C GLU A 153 -9.16 10.52 -13.40
N ALA A 154 -8.01 10.84 -14.01
CA ALA A 154 -6.86 9.94 -14.08
C ALA A 154 -6.03 9.89 -12.77
N GLY A 155 -6.38 10.68 -11.74
CA GLY A 155 -5.76 10.64 -10.42
C GLY A 155 -4.76 11.75 -10.12
N ALA A 156 -4.75 12.84 -10.90
CA ALA A 156 -3.98 14.05 -10.57
C ALA A 156 -4.73 14.94 -9.55
N GLY A 157 -4.01 15.84 -8.87
CA GLY A 157 -4.58 16.95 -8.13
C GLY A 157 -5.17 16.61 -6.76
N SER A 158 -4.68 15.57 -6.08
CA SER A 158 -5.06 15.30 -4.68
C SER A 158 -4.01 15.84 -3.73
N VAL A 159 -4.42 16.64 -2.73
CA VAL A 159 -3.57 17.24 -1.70
C VAL A 159 -4.25 17.07 -0.34
N GLY A 160 -3.84 16.10 0.45
CA GLY A 160 -4.50 15.75 1.72
C GLY A 160 -5.99 15.44 1.51
N ASN A 161 -6.86 16.20 2.16
CA ASN A 161 -8.32 16.03 2.04
C ASN A 161 -8.95 16.84 0.89
N TYR A 162 -8.14 17.46 0.01
CA TYR A 162 -8.62 18.22 -1.13
C TYR A 162 -8.38 17.46 -2.42
N THR A 163 -9.37 17.47 -3.30
CA THR A 163 -9.30 16.92 -4.65
C THR A 163 -9.40 18.03 -5.69
N GLU A 164 -9.08 17.71 -6.94
CA GLU A 164 -9.14 18.66 -8.06
C GLU A 164 -8.26 19.91 -7.88
N CYS A 165 -7.14 19.75 -7.16
CA CYS A 165 -6.17 20.82 -6.95
C CYS A 165 -5.29 20.99 -8.17
N SER A 166 -5.27 22.19 -8.71
CA SER A 166 -4.34 22.63 -9.76
C SER A 166 -4.00 24.10 -9.58
N PHE A 167 -2.88 24.51 -10.14
CA PHE A 167 -2.53 25.93 -10.26
C PHE A 167 -2.34 26.25 -11.72
N GLN A 168 -2.81 27.41 -12.16
CA GLN A 168 -2.66 27.85 -13.55
C GLN A 168 -2.17 29.29 -13.65
N SER A 169 -1.38 29.54 -14.69
CA SER A 169 -0.90 30.88 -15.05
C SER A 169 -0.90 31.03 -16.56
N THR A 170 -1.18 32.25 -17.03
CA THR A 170 -1.13 32.58 -18.46
C THR A 170 0.30 32.83 -18.91
N GLY A 171 0.62 32.51 -20.15
CA GLY A 171 1.91 32.76 -20.77
C GLY A 171 1.83 32.67 -22.29
N GLN A 172 2.98 32.81 -22.93
CA GLN A 172 3.11 32.64 -24.38
C GLN A 172 4.11 31.57 -24.70
N GLY A 173 3.66 30.53 -25.44
CA GLY A 173 4.50 29.52 -26.03
C GLY A 173 4.99 29.90 -27.41
N THR A 174 6.23 29.57 -27.74
CA THR A 174 6.78 29.77 -29.09
C THR A 174 7.24 28.43 -29.66
N TYR A 175 6.92 28.17 -30.90
CA TYR A 175 7.34 26.96 -31.59
C TYR A 175 7.50 27.17 -33.10
N ARG A 176 8.24 26.29 -33.75
CA ARG A 176 8.40 26.30 -35.21
C ARG A 176 8.23 24.87 -35.73
N PRO A 177 7.10 24.57 -36.42
CA PRO A 177 6.87 23.27 -36.98
C PRO A 177 7.86 22.99 -38.15
N ASN A 178 8.40 21.77 -38.20
CA ASN A 178 9.17 21.28 -39.35
C ASN A 178 8.24 20.65 -40.42
N GLU A 179 8.84 20.09 -41.48
CA GLU A 179 8.06 19.52 -42.63
C GLU A 179 7.25 18.27 -42.25
N ASP A 180 7.64 17.55 -41.19
CA ASP A 180 6.98 16.33 -40.72
C ASP A 180 5.84 16.60 -39.74
N ALA A 181 5.74 17.83 -39.21
CA ALA A 181 4.75 18.19 -38.23
C ALA A 181 3.36 18.45 -38.83
N LYS A 182 2.32 18.15 -38.04
CA LYS A 182 0.92 18.47 -38.35
C LYS A 182 0.37 19.45 -37.30
N PRO A 183 0.81 20.71 -37.33
CA PRO A 183 0.46 21.65 -36.29
C PRO A 183 -1.04 21.97 -36.30
N SER A 184 -1.67 22.01 -35.11
CA SER A 184 -3.06 22.47 -34.98
C SER A 184 -3.22 23.96 -35.24
N LYS A 185 -2.16 24.76 -35.03
CA LYS A 185 -2.04 26.17 -35.32
C LYS A 185 -0.66 26.46 -35.90
N GLY A 186 -0.51 27.61 -36.59
CA GLY A 186 0.78 28.02 -37.19
C GLY A 186 1.05 27.43 -38.58
N LYS A 187 2.21 27.77 -39.16
CA LYS A 187 2.66 27.36 -40.50
C LYS A 187 4.02 26.68 -40.42
N ILE A 188 4.20 25.62 -41.24
CA ILE A 188 5.46 24.88 -41.39
C ILE A 188 6.62 25.87 -41.69
N ASN A 189 7.75 25.66 -41.02
CA ASN A 189 8.98 26.45 -41.11
C ASN A 189 8.85 27.93 -40.68
N HIS A 190 7.74 28.34 -40.04
CA HIS A 190 7.56 29.66 -39.48
C HIS A 190 7.43 29.58 -37.96
N THR A 191 8.07 30.51 -37.26
CA THR A 191 7.91 30.64 -35.80
C THR A 191 6.53 31.21 -35.52
N SER A 192 5.77 30.53 -34.67
CA SER A 192 4.47 30.94 -34.15
C SER A 192 4.58 31.24 -32.67
N THR A 193 3.76 32.17 -32.20
CA THR A 193 3.57 32.48 -30.78
C THR A 193 2.10 32.31 -30.48
N GLU A 194 1.81 31.49 -29.44
CA GLU A 194 0.44 31.23 -29.04
C GLU A 194 0.27 31.56 -27.56
N ASP A 195 -0.90 32.09 -27.21
CA ASP A 195 -1.29 32.28 -25.83
C ASP A 195 -1.68 30.94 -25.23
N GLU A 196 -1.05 30.56 -24.12
CA GLU A 196 -1.22 29.26 -23.46
C GLU A 196 -1.41 29.43 -21.95
N ILE A 197 -2.12 28.49 -21.37
CA ILE A 197 -2.22 28.32 -19.93
C ILE A 197 -1.21 27.25 -19.51
N LYS A 198 -0.30 27.61 -18.63
CA LYS A 198 0.52 26.66 -17.88
C LYS A 198 -0.30 26.13 -16.72
N VAL A 199 -0.58 24.83 -16.68
CA VAL A 199 -1.31 24.17 -15.60
C VAL A 199 -0.37 23.22 -14.85
N GLU A 200 -0.38 23.29 -13.53
CA GLU A 200 0.45 22.49 -12.65
C GLU A 200 -0.43 21.57 -11.79
N PHE A 201 -0.03 20.30 -11.71
CA PHE A 201 -0.72 19.28 -10.92
C PHE A 201 0.25 18.56 -10.01
N LEU A 202 -0.19 18.21 -8.80
CA LEU A 202 0.45 17.19 -7.99
C LEU A 202 -0.03 15.81 -8.47
N VAL A 203 0.90 14.91 -8.75
CA VAL A 203 0.58 13.55 -9.24
C VAL A 203 1.38 12.52 -8.46
N PRO A 204 0.73 11.49 -7.89
CA PRO A 204 1.44 10.32 -7.38
C PRO A 204 2.19 9.61 -8.51
N LEU A 205 3.43 9.18 -8.25
CA LEU A 205 4.30 8.58 -9.28
C LEU A 205 3.70 7.30 -9.88
N ASP A 206 2.95 6.54 -9.10
CA ASP A 206 2.23 5.35 -9.55
C ASP A 206 1.08 5.65 -10.52
N ARG A 207 0.55 6.88 -10.50
CA ARG A 207 -0.54 7.32 -11.39
C ARG A 207 -0.03 8.04 -12.63
N ILE A 208 1.25 8.38 -12.70
CA ILE A 208 1.78 9.24 -13.77
C ILE A 208 1.55 8.67 -15.18
N GLY A 209 1.67 7.35 -15.35
CA GLY A 209 1.43 6.71 -16.65
C GLY A 209 0.00 6.88 -17.16
N GLY A 210 -1.00 6.69 -16.29
CA GLY A 210 -2.42 6.92 -16.60
C GLY A 210 -2.72 8.39 -16.87
N VAL A 211 -2.16 9.28 -16.05
CA VAL A 211 -2.31 10.74 -16.20
C VAL A 211 -1.72 11.22 -17.52
N LEU A 212 -0.53 10.76 -17.92
CA LEU A 212 0.07 11.09 -19.22
C LEU A 212 -0.74 10.53 -20.39
N GLY A 213 -1.31 9.33 -20.25
CA GLY A 213 -2.25 8.78 -21.23
C GLY A 213 -3.47 9.66 -21.41
N ALA A 214 -4.11 10.08 -20.31
CA ALA A 214 -5.25 10.99 -20.33
C ALA A 214 -4.88 12.36 -20.90
N MET A 215 -3.69 12.87 -20.59
CA MET A 215 -3.16 14.12 -21.17
C MET A 215 -3.10 14.04 -22.69
N LYS A 216 -2.44 13.02 -23.24
CA LYS A 216 -2.28 12.87 -24.69
C LYS A 216 -3.62 12.72 -25.44
N MET A 217 -4.60 12.03 -24.84
CA MET A 217 -5.92 11.84 -25.44
C MET A 217 -6.79 13.10 -25.44
N ASN A 218 -6.57 14.02 -24.52
CA ASN A 218 -7.43 15.19 -24.31
C ASN A 218 -6.76 16.52 -24.70
N HIS A 219 -5.50 16.48 -25.09
CA HIS A 219 -4.77 17.68 -25.55
C HIS A 219 -5.00 17.91 -27.03
N PRO A 220 -5.17 19.16 -27.52
CA PRO A 220 -5.39 19.46 -28.94
C PRO A 220 -4.14 19.34 -29.81
N TYR A 221 -2.93 19.33 -29.20
CA TYR A 221 -1.67 19.25 -29.95
C TYR A 221 -1.24 17.80 -30.15
N GLU A 222 -0.62 17.51 -31.29
CA GLU A 222 -0.05 16.18 -31.58
C GLU A 222 1.14 15.87 -30.65
N GLU A 223 1.97 16.87 -30.37
CA GLU A 223 3.06 16.80 -29.40
C GLU A 223 2.77 17.77 -28.25
N VAL A 224 2.66 17.22 -27.06
CA VAL A 224 2.30 17.99 -25.85
C VAL A 224 3.54 18.42 -25.09
N ALA A 225 3.78 19.73 -25.03
CA ALA A 225 4.80 20.29 -24.15
C ALA A 225 4.39 20.07 -22.68
N HIS A 226 5.21 19.33 -21.94
CA HIS A 226 4.97 19.04 -20.52
C HIS A 226 6.27 18.72 -19.79
N ASP A 227 6.30 19.00 -18.49
CA ASP A 227 7.41 18.69 -17.60
C ASP A 227 6.94 17.78 -16.46
N ILE A 228 7.79 16.84 -16.05
CA ILE A 228 7.60 15.99 -14.87
C ILE A 228 8.75 16.27 -13.91
N ILE A 229 8.44 16.93 -12.79
CA ILE A 229 9.43 17.34 -11.80
C ILE A 229 9.26 16.50 -10.53
N PRO A 230 10.25 15.69 -10.14
CA PRO A 230 10.23 14.97 -8.86
C PRO A 230 10.12 15.95 -7.68
N LEU A 231 9.30 15.62 -6.71
CA LEU A 231 9.10 16.42 -5.50
C LEU A 231 9.73 15.76 -4.29
N MET A 232 10.27 16.57 -3.39
CA MET A 232 10.78 16.13 -2.09
C MET A 232 9.70 16.08 -1.00
N ASN A 233 8.48 16.39 -1.34
CA ASN A 233 7.35 16.38 -0.43
C ASN A 233 7.06 14.94 0.03
N ASP A 234 6.76 14.78 1.32
CA ASP A 234 6.32 13.51 1.88
C ASP A 234 4.89 13.20 1.42
N GLN A 235 4.65 11.98 0.99
CA GLN A 235 3.30 11.50 0.69
C GLN A 235 2.64 11.02 1.98
N GLN A 236 1.72 11.83 2.53
CA GLN A 236 1.11 11.61 3.84
C GLN A 236 0.19 10.37 3.91
N ASP A 237 -0.27 9.88 2.77
CA ASP A 237 -1.18 8.73 2.69
C ASP A 237 -0.46 7.39 2.55
N MET A 238 0.86 7.39 2.43
CA MET A 238 1.69 6.23 2.12
C MET A 238 2.99 6.23 2.92
N GLY A 239 3.33 5.09 3.50
CA GLY A 239 4.56 4.92 4.27
C GLY A 239 4.43 3.88 5.36
N ALA A 240 5.50 3.67 6.10
CA ALA A 240 5.59 2.61 7.08
C ALA A 240 5.10 3.04 8.47
N GLY A 241 4.44 2.11 9.16
CA GLY A 241 3.94 2.30 10.51
C GLY A 241 2.85 3.36 10.63
N MET A 242 2.30 3.48 11.80
CA MET A 242 1.27 4.47 12.14
C MET A 242 1.47 4.99 13.56
N ILE A 243 1.09 6.24 13.80
CA ILE A 243 1.06 6.83 15.13
C ILE A 243 -0.28 7.50 15.37
N GLY A 244 -0.76 7.46 16.61
CA GLY A 244 -1.99 8.10 17.03
C GLY A 244 -2.05 8.20 18.55
N GLU A 245 -3.13 8.75 19.06
CA GLU A 245 -3.31 8.95 20.49
C GLU A 245 -4.49 8.14 21.03
N LEU A 246 -4.37 7.67 22.26
CA LEU A 246 -5.51 7.21 23.04
C LEU A 246 -6.38 8.42 23.42
N GLU A 247 -7.69 8.22 23.52
CA GLU A 247 -8.63 9.28 23.91
C GLU A 247 -8.26 9.90 25.28
N LYS A 248 -7.82 9.04 26.21
CA LYS A 248 -7.28 9.44 27.51
C LYS A 248 -6.03 8.64 27.83
N PRO A 249 -5.04 9.21 28.55
CA PRO A 249 -3.93 8.42 29.05
C PRO A 249 -4.42 7.27 29.93
N ILE A 250 -3.78 6.13 29.83
CA ILE A 250 -4.03 4.96 30.68
C ILE A 250 -2.73 4.45 31.29
N PRO A 251 -2.78 3.90 32.53
CA PRO A 251 -1.61 3.31 33.17
C PRO A 251 -0.95 2.26 32.28
N THR A 252 0.37 2.29 32.19
CA THR A 252 1.16 1.44 31.28
C THR A 252 0.87 -0.04 31.44
N GLU A 253 0.79 -0.54 32.68
CA GLU A 253 0.46 -1.94 32.94
C GLU A 253 -0.94 -2.32 32.44
N MET A 254 -1.91 -1.40 32.58
CA MET A 254 -3.27 -1.61 32.08
C MET A 254 -3.29 -1.64 30.55
N PHE A 255 -2.48 -0.80 29.91
CA PHE A 255 -2.32 -0.81 28.46
C PHE A 255 -1.73 -2.15 27.95
N LEU A 256 -0.69 -2.67 28.62
CA LEU A 256 -0.10 -3.97 28.27
C LEU A 256 -1.09 -5.13 28.43
N ARG A 257 -1.91 -5.12 29.48
CA ARG A 257 -2.98 -6.13 29.63
C ARG A 257 -4.01 -6.03 28.50
N LYS A 258 -4.44 -4.81 28.15
CA LYS A 258 -5.35 -4.59 27.03
C LYS A 258 -4.74 -5.09 25.70
N LEU A 259 -3.44 -4.88 25.46
CA LEU A 259 -2.76 -5.40 24.27
C LEU A 259 -2.79 -6.94 24.23
N LYS A 260 -2.47 -7.60 25.37
CA LYS A 260 -2.53 -9.05 25.46
C LYS A 260 -3.90 -9.61 25.10
N GLU A 261 -4.97 -8.99 25.61
CA GLU A 261 -6.34 -9.39 25.32
C GLU A 261 -6.73 -9.11 23.87
N THR A 262 -6.40 -7.91 23.36
CA THR A 262 -6.80 -7.48 22.01
C THR A 262 -6.15 -8.30 20.90
N PHE A 263 -4.86 -8.67 21.08
CA PHE A 263 -4.07 -9.40 20.11
C PHE A 263 -3.89 -10.89 20.46
N GLU A 264 -4.55 -11.37 21.52
CA GLU A 264 -4.49 -12.77 21.98
C GLU A 264 -3.05 -13.24 22.23
N VAL A 265 -2.20 -12.34 22.75
CA VAL A 265 -0.75 -12.57 22.90
C VAL A 265 -0.44 -13.35 24.17
N GLY A 266 0.28 -14.47 24.02
CA GLY A 266 0.74 -15.26 25.18
C GLY A 266 1.81 -14.52 26.00
N VAL A 267 2.78 -13.90 25.33
CA VAL A 267 3.94 -13.21 25.90
C VAL A 267 4.17 -11.90 25.18
N ILE A 268 4.45 -10.84 25.93
CA ILE A 268 4.93 -9.55 25.41
C ILE A 268 6.39 -9.38 25.86
N LYS A 269 7.31 -9.12 24.92
CA LYS A 269 8.65 -8.64 25.26
C LYS A 269 8.61 -7.12 25.30
N HIS A 270 9.26 -6.50 26.27
CA HIS A 270 9.28 -5.04 26.37
C HIS A 270 10.56 -4.53 27.04
N THR A 271 10.90 -3.28 26.77
CA THR A 271 11.94 -2.52 27.48
C THR A 271 11.45 -2.06 28.85
N THR A 272 12.32 -1.40 29.63
CA THR A 272 11.91 -0.74 30.88
C THR A 272 10.70 0.15 30.64
N LEU A 273 9.72 0.10 31.57
CA LEU A 273 8.49 0.89 31.48
C LEU A 273 8.77 2.32 32.02
N VAL A 274 9.37 3.14 31.16
CA VAL A 274 9.83 4.51 31.49
C VAL A 274 8.67 5.51 31.62
N HIS A 275 7.52 5.22 31.04
CA HIS A 275 6.29 6.01 31.12
C HIS A 275 5.29 5.36 32.10
N LYS A 276 4.74 6.12 33.04
CA LYS A 276 3.69 5.62 33.96
C LYS A 276 2.33 5.46 33.30
N GLU A 277 2.07 6.31 32.31
CA GLU A 277 0.83 6.32 31.50
C GLU A 277 1.19 6.39 30.03
N ILE A 278 0.34 5.81 29.21
CA ILE A 278 0.46 5.80 27.76
C ILE A 278 -0.65 6.65 27.14
N LYS A 279 -0.26 7.56 26.26
CA LYS A 279 -1.17 8.35 25.43
C LYS A 279 -0.82 8.26 23.96
N SER A 280 0.45 8.52 23.58
CA SER A 280 0.93 8.49 22.20
C SER A 280 1.47 7.09 21.86
N VAL A 281 0.90 6.45 20.86
CA VAL A 281 1.21 5.06 20.49
C VAL A 281 1.62 4.99 19.03
N ALA A 282 2.82 4.49 18.77
CA ALA A 282 3.29 4.15 17.43
C ALA A 282 3.19 2.63 17.22
N VAL A 283 2.81 2.20 16.02
CA VAL A 283 2.63 0.79 15.66
C VAL A 283 3.26 0.46 14.30
N CYS A 284 3.76 -0.76 14.17
CA CYS A 284 4.15 -1.35 12.89
C CYS A 284 3.87 -2.85 12.93
N GLY A 285 2.95 -3.34 12.09
CA GLY A 285 2.73 -4.78 11.90
C GLY A 285 3.98 -5.45 11.36
N GLY A 286 4.21 -6.70 11.72
CA GLY A 286 5.40 -7.44 11.32
C GLY A 286 6.69 -6.81 11.83
N THR A 287 7.75 -6.89 11.03
CA THR A 287 9.09 -6.42 11.38
C THR A 287 9.21 -4.90 11.24
N GLY A 288 9.28 -4.18 12.36
CA GLY A 288 9.26 -2.71 12.37
C GLY A 288 10.43 -2.03 13.09
N SER A 289 11.49 -2.75 13.48
CA SER A 289 12.61 -2.16 14.25
C SER A 289 13.25 -0.92 13.60
N PHE A 290 13.21 -0.83 12.27
CA PHE A 290 13.70 0.33 11.50
C PHE A 290 12.94 1.64 11.76
N LEU A 291 11.78 1.58 12.45
CA LEU A 291 10.95 2.73 12.80
C LEU A 291 11.16 3.24 14.24
N ILE A 292 11.99 2.59 15.04
CA ILE A 292 12.22 2.96 16.45
C ILE A 292 12.64 4.43 16.57
N GLU A 293 13.63 4.87 15.78
CA GLU A 293 14.08 6.26 15.77
C GLU A 293 12.99 7.24 15.31
N GLN A 294 12.12 6.82 14.38
CA GLN A 294 11.02 7.65 13.93
C GLN A 294 9.94 7.77 15.00
N ALA A 295 9.65 6.71 15.74
CA ALA A 295 8.73 6.74 16.88
C ALA A 295 9.22 7.70 17.97
N LYS A 296 10.51 7.67 18.32
CA LYS A 296 11.13 8.63 19.26
C LYS A 296 10.99 10.07 18.78
N ARG A 297 11.35 10.35 17.52
CA ARG A 297 11.24 11.70 16.92
C ARG A 297 9.83 12.26 16.92
N LYS A 298 8.82 11.38 16.90
CA LYS A 298 7.40 11.73 16.98
C LYS A 298 6.88 11.76 18.41
N ASN A 299 7.76 11.58 19.43
CA ASN A 299 7.44 11.55 20.84
C ASN A 299 6.36 10.52 21.19
N ALA A 300 6.45 9.32 20.63
CA ALA A 300 5.60 8.21 21.04
C ALA A 300 6.00 7.75 22.46
N ASP A 301 5.05 7.47 23.32
CA ASP A 301 5.31 6.87 24.63
C ASP A 301 5.71 5.40 24.48
N ILE A 302 5.15 4.75 23.46
CA ILE A 302 5.30 3.33 23.23
C ILE A 302 5.31 3.02 21.71
N PHE A 303 6.16 2.08 21.31
CA PHE A 303 6.21 1.54 19.95
C PHE A 303 5.93 0.03 19.98
N ILE A 304 4.91 -0.39 19.24
CA ILE A 304 4.43 -1.77 19.15
C ILE A 304 4.80 -2.34 17.78
N SER A 305 5.54 -3.44 17.78
CA SER A 305 5.93 -4.14 16.54
C SER A 305 6.24 -5.61 16.85
N SER A 306 7.00 -6.27 15.99
CA SER A 306 7.50 -7.63 16.18
C SER A 306 8.90 -7.83 15.61
N ASP A 307 9.45 -9.03 15.82
CA ASP A 307 10.79 -9.43 15.34
C ASP A 307 11.91 -8.50 15.79
N ILE A 308 11.75 -7.85 16.95
CA ILE A 308 12.77 -6.97 17.51
C ILE A 308 13.95 -7.83 18.02
N LYS A 309 15.13 -7.61 17.44
CA LYS A 309 16.36 -8.29 17.86
C LYS A 309 16.87 -7.77 19.18
N TYR A 310 17.61 -8.60 19.91
CA TYR A 310 18.13 -8.27 21.24
C TYR A 310 18.80 -6.90 21.31
N HIS A 311 19.67 -6.57 20.34
CA HIS A 311 20.39 -5.30 20.36
C HIS A 311 19.49 -4.10 19.99
N GLU A 312 18.43 -4.30 19.23
CA GLU A 312 17.50 -3.23 18.84
C GLU A 312 16.65 -2.72 20.02
N PHE A 313 16.49 -3.52 21.08
CA PHE A 313 15.82 -3.04 22.31
C PHE A 313 16.62 -1.94 23.02
N PHE A 314 17.94 -1.87 22.84
CA PHE A 314 18.74 -0.79 23.42
C PHE A 314 18.48 0.57 22.77
N ASP A 315 17.95 0.59 21.55
CA ASP A 315 17.60 1.83 20.83
C ASP A 315 16.44 2.59 21.50
N ALA A 316 15.75 1.96 22.46
CA ALA A 316 14.77 2.62 23.32
C ALA A 316 15.37 3.81 24.09
N ASN A 317 16.65 3.71 24.50
CA ASN A 317 17.44 4.76 25.16
C ASN A 317 16.72 5.42 26.36
N GLU A 318 15.90 4.65 27.10
CA GLU A 318 15.07 5.16 28.21
C GLU A 318 14.09 6.30 27.81
N GLU A 319 13.85 6.50 26.52
CA GLU A 319 12.95 7.52 25.98
C GLU A 319 11.62 6.92 25.49
N LEU A 320 11.65 5.67 25.01
CA LEU A 320 10.53 4.98 24.40
C LEU A 320 10.34 3.60 25.01
N ILE A 321 9.12 3.15 25.21
CA ILE A 321 8.84 1.76 25.51
C ILE A 321 8.72 0.99 24.20
N ILE A 322 9.63 0.07 23.93
CA ILE A 322 9.55 -0.84 22.75
C ILE A 322 8.86 -2.12 23.18
N ILE A 323 7.90 -2.55 22.39
CA ILE A 323 7.12 -3.77 22.59
C ILE A 323 7.19 -4.67 21.35
N ASP A 324 7.49 -5.95 21.58
CA ASP A 324 7.36 -7.03 20.60
C ASP A 324 6.20 -7.95 21.03
N ILE A 325 5.14 -7.97 20.21
CA ILE A 325 3.93 -8.77 20.46
C ILE A 325 3.86 -10.04 19.60
N GLY A 326 4.87 -10.30 18.76
CA GLY A 326 4.90 -11.41 17.82
C GLY A 326 4.39 -11.02 16.43
N HIS A 327 5.00 -11.62 15.41
CA HIS A 327 4.73 -11.31 14.00
C HIS A 327 3.28 -11.66 13.62
N TYR A 328 2.92 -12.93 13.77
CA TYR A 328 1.57 -13.41 13.48
C TYR A 328 0.51 -12.63 14.27
N GLU A 329 0.76 -12.41 15.55
CA GLU A 329 -0.16 -11.74 16.45
C GLU A 329 -0.41 -10.29 16.04
N SER A 330 0.61 -9.59 15.53
CA SER A 330 0.47 -8.20 15.05
C SER A 330 -0.34 -8.10 13.76
N GLU A 331 -0.30 -9.13 12.89
CA GLU A 331 -0.87 -9.09 11.55
C GLU A 331 -2.10 -9.96 11.35
N GLN A 332 -2.48 -10.80 12.31
CA GLN A 332 -3.58 -11.77 12.17
C GLN A 332 -4.91 -11.18 11.70
N PHE A 333 -5.14 -9.88 11.97
CA PHE A 333 -6.36 -9.18 11.55
C PHE A 333 -6.33 -8.64 10.12
N THR A 334 -5.21 -8.81 9.41
CA THR A 334 -5.05 -8.39 8.01
C THR A 334 -6.02 -9.10 7.09
N ILE A 335 -6.22 -10.40 7.31
CA ILE A 335 -7.16 -11.19 6.50
C ILE A 335 -8.61 -10.71 6.66
N ASN A 336 -8.98 -10.21 7.84
CA ASN A 336 -10.30 -9.63 8.06
C ASN A 336 -10.47 -8.31 7.29
N LEU A 337 -9.42 -7.47 7.25
CA LEU A 337 -9.44 -6.24 6.47
C LEU A 337 -9.65 -6.53 4.97
N ILE A 338 -8.92 -7.49 4.42
CA ILE A 338 -9.05 -7.90 3.02
C ILE A 338 -10.45 -8.48 2.77
N TYR A 339 -10.95 -9.33 3.68
CA TYR A 339 -12.29 -9.92 3.59
C TYR A 339 -13.37 -8.86 3.55
N GLU A 340 -13.35 -7.90 4.47
CA GLU A 340 -14.33 -6.80 4.57
C GLU A 340 -14.38 -6.01 3.25
N ASN A 341 -13.23 -5.64 2.69
CA ASN A 341 -13.12 -4.91 1.44
C ASN A 341 -13.66 -5.69 0.23
N LEU A 342 -13.31 -6.97 0.13
CA LEU A 342 -13.81 -7.84 -0.95
C LEU A 342 -15.30 -8.09 -0.80
N LYS A 343 -15.79 -8.29 0.43
CA LYS A 343 -17.21 -8.55 0.71
C LYS A 343 -18.10 -7.35 0.40
N GLU A 344 -17.62 -6.14 0.65
CA GLU A 344 -18.31 -4.91 0.27
C GLU A 344 -18.52 -4.83 -1.25
N LYS A 345 -17.49 -5.15 -2.04
CA LYS A 345 -17.54 -5.06 -3.52
C LYS A 345 -18.19 -6.27 -4.17
N PHE A 346 -17.92 -7.47 -3.64
CA PHE A 346 -18.33 -8.76 -4.24
C PHE A 346 -19.23 -9.55 -3.28
N SER A 347 -20.33 -8.93 -2.83
CA SER A 347 -21.21 -9.41 -1.74
C SER A 347 -21.77 -10.82 -1.94
N ASN A 348 -21.97 -11.27 -3.20
CA ASN A 348 -22.58 -12.56 -3.54
C ASN A 348 -21.58 -13.64 -3.96
N PHE A 349 -20.27 -13.39 -3.79
CA PHE A 349 -19.27 -14.34 -4.19
C PHE A 349 -18.79 -15.24 -3.03
N ALA A 350 -18.32 -16.46 -3.36
CA ALA A 350 -17.77 -17.41 -2.38
C ALA A 350 -16.41 -16.90 -1.87
N LEU A 351 -16.43 -16.31 -0.68
CA LEU A 351 -15.29 -15.72 0.00
C LEU A 351 -15.14 -16.33 1.39
N HIS A 352 -13.99 -16.93 1.66
CA HIS A 352 -13.72 -17.66 2.89
C HIS A 352 -12.51 -17.10 3.61
N LEU A 353 -12.62 -16.90 4.92
CA LEU A 353 -11.46 -16.79 5.80
C LEU A 353 -10.98 -18.21 6.14
N THR A 354 -9.66 -18.41 6.22
CA THR A 354 -9.10 -19.69 6.64
C THR A 354 -9.47 -20.01 8.08
N GLU A 355 -9.70 -21.30 8.36
CA GLU A 355 -9.84 -21.86 9.71
C GLU A 355 -8.51 -22.39 10.24
N VAL A 356 -7.47 -22.43 9.39
CA VAL A 356 -6.14 -22.92 9.75
C VAL A 356 -5.33 -21.79 10.40
N ASN A 357 -4.92 -22.01 11.65
CA ASN A 357 -3.93 -21.14 12.29
C ASN A 357 -2.54 -21.46 11.73
N THR A 358 -1.96 -20.51 10.99
CA THR A 358 -0.65 -20.66 10.34
C THR A 358 0.54 -20.24 11.20
N ASN A 359 0.30 -19.72 12.44
CA ASN A 359 1.36 -19.29 13.34
C ASN A 359 2.34 -20.44 13.65
N PRO A 360 3.62 -20.36 13.21
CA PRO A 360 4.61 -21.41 13.47
C PRO A 360 5.17 -21.33 14.90
N VAL A 361 5.02 -20.20 15.58
CA VAL A 361 5.58 -19.97 16.92
C VAL A 361 4.60 -20.46 17.98
N LYS A 362 5.13 -21.19 18.95
CA LYS A 362 4.37 -21.69 20.11
C LYS A 362 5.04 -21.21 21.39
N TYR A 363 4.25 -20.87 22.38
CA TYR A 363 4.70 -20.42 23.69
C TYR A 363 4.40 -21.50 24.74
N ILE A 364 5.31 -21.66 25.70
CA ILE A 364 5.20 -22.61 26.81
C ILE A 364 5.12 -21.81 28.12
#